data_a9fe271ed7824a2bbda98173349fa5fb
#
_entry.id   a9fe271ed7824a2bbda98173349fa5fb
#
_cell.length_a   1.000
_cell.length_b   1.000
_cell.length_c   1.000
_cell.angle_alpha   90.00
_cell.angle_beta   90.00
_cell.angle_gamma   90.00
#
_symmetry.space_group_name_H-M   'P 1'
#
loop_
_entity.id
_entity.type
_entity.pdbx_description
1 polymer ?
#
loop_
_entity_poly.entity_id
_entity_poly.type
_entity_poly.pdbx_seq_one_letter_code
_entity_poly.pdbx_strand_id
1 'polypeptide(L)'
;LQEALSAPKEVLPREKDLTDGEALLRKALELGAEEVLLLGALGGRLDHTLVHLELAFLLAQKGVRVELTDGLTRAFPLLPGLHAFPLEPKTPFSLLPFPEATLGVEGARWDLPPTALKATSRTLENEALGPIRVRVEAGRALLYLF
;
A
#
# COMPACT_ATOMS: atom_id res chain seq x y z
N LEU A 1 16.49 -1.63 -4.80
CA LEU A 1 15.08 -1.84 -4.49
C LEU A 1 14.37 -2.68 -5.55
N GLN A 2 14.74 -2.45 -6.80
CA GLN A 2 14.14 -3.20 -7.90
C GLN A 2 14.49 -4.67 -7.86
N GLU A 3 15.70 -4.99 -7.45
CA GLU A 3 16.13 -6.38 -7.43
C GLU A 3 15.42 -7.20 -6.36
N ALA A 4 14.77 -6.56 -5.43
CA ALA A 4 13.95 -7.27 -4.43
C ALA A 4 12.63 -7.72 -5.01
N LEU A 5 12.32 -7.32 -6.23
CA LEU A 5 11.04 -7.58 -6.84
C LEU A 5 11.12 -8.80 -7.75
N SER A 6 10.06 -9.61 -7.77
CA SER A 6 9.98 -10.70 -8.72
C SER A 6 9.55 -10.16 -10.08
N ALA A 7 10.08 -10.70 -11.14
CA ALA A 7 9.68 -10.29 -12.47
C ALA A 7 8.35 -10.93 -12.87
N PRO A 8 7.61 -10.39 -13.83
CA PRO A 8 7.89 -9.14 -14.52
C PRO A 8 7.46 -7.94 -13.70
N LYS A 9 8.24 -6.90 -13.83
CA LYS A 9 7.97 -5.68 -13.08
C LYS A 9 7.98 -4.47 -13.96
N GLU A 10 7.16 -3.53 -13.59
CA GLU A 10 7.17 -2.23 -14.21
C GLU A 10 7.44 -1.19 -13.14
N VAL A 11 8.50 -0.43 -13.32
CA VAL A 11 8.82 0.69 -12.46
C VAL A 11 8.38 1.96 -13.17
N LEU A 12 7.43 2.65 -12.58
CA LEU A 12 6.86 3.85 -13.18
C LEU A 12 7.43 5.07 -12.49
N PRO A 13 8.05 5.99 -13.25
CA PRO A 13 8.58 7.21 -12.67
C PRO A 13 7.44 8.12 -12.24
N ARG A 14 7.75 9.03 -11.31
CA ARG A 14 6.79 10.04 -10.93
C ARG A 14 6.55 10.96 -12.12
N GLU A 15 5.30 11.10 -12.50
CA GLU A 15 4.92 11.93 -13.61
C GLU A 15 4.81 13.38 -13.19
N LYS A 16 5.15 14.27 -14.11
CA LYS A 16 4.97 15.69 -13.90
C LYS A 16 3.53 16.10 -14.10
N ASP A 17 2.88 15.47 -15.05
CA ASP A 17 1.53 15.80 -15.41
C ASP A 17 0.62 14.66 -14.99
N LEU A 18 -0.11 14.90 -13.94
CA LEU A 18 -0.97 13.87 -13.35
C LEU A 18 -2.26 13.68 -14.11
N THR A 19 -2.54 14.52 -15.12
CA THR A 19 -3.64 14.22 -16.02
C THR A 19 -3.37 12.94 -16.80
N ASP A 20 -2.11 12.50 -16.78
CA ASP A 20 -1.72 11.27 -17.42
C ASP A 20 -1.89 10.04 -16.52
N GLY A 21 -2.50 10.19 -15.36
CA GLY A 21 -2.72 9.06 -14.47
C GLY A 21 -3.46 7.91 -15.14
N GLU A 22 -4.46 8.21 -15.97
CA GLU A 22 -5.16 7.19 -16.72
C GLU A 22 -4.24 6.52 -17.75
N ALA A 23 -3.39 7.28 -18.39
CA ALA A 23 -2.42 6.74 -19.33
C ALA A 23 -1.45 5.81 -18.63
N LEU A 24 -1.02 6.20 -17.44
CA LEU A 24 -0.13 5.38 -16.63
C LEU A 24 -0.79 4.06 -16.25
N LEU A 25 -2.02 4.12 -15.78
CA LEU A 25 -2.80 2.94 -15.44
C LEU A 25 -2.96 2.03 -16.65
N ARG A 26 -3.34 2.63 -17.78
CA ARG A 26 -3.54 1.88 -19.01
C ARG A 26 -2.25 1.21 -19.46
N LYS A 27 -1.14 1.93 -19.39
CA LYS A 27 0.15 1.38 -19.79
C LYS A 27 0.54 0.18 -18.93
N ALA A 28 0.36 0.28 -17.65
CA ALA A 28 0.67 -0.84 -16.74
C ALA A 28 -0.16 -2.06 -17.09
N LEU A 29 -1.44 -1.88 -17.39
CA LEU A 29 -2.33 -2.97 -17.74
C LEU A 29 -2.00 -3.55 -19.13
N GLU A 30 -1.67 -2.70 -20.10
CA GLU A 30 -1.28 -3.15 -21.44
C GLU A 30 -0.02 -3.98 -21.42
N LEU A 31 0.92 -3.65 -20.54
CA LEU A 31 2.14 -4.40 -20.40
C LEU A 31 1.95 -5.71 -19.66
N GLY A 32 0.74 -5.98 -19.16
CA GLY A 32 0.47 -7.17 -18.39
C GLY A 32 1.19 -7.19 -17.06
N ALA A 33 1.44 -6.00 -16.49
CA ALA A 33 2.15 -5.90 -15.24
C ALA A 33 1.39 -6.59 -14.12
N GLU A 34 2.07 -7.45 -13.37
CA GLU A 34 1.51 -8.10 -12.20
C GLU A 34 1.89 -7.34 -10.94
N GLU A 35 3.00 -6.65 -10.99
CA GLU A 35 3.50 -5.84 -9.89
C GLU A 35 3.97 -4.49 -10.42
N VAL A 36 3.66 -3.43 -9.67
CA VAL A 36 4.06 -2.08 -10.03
C VAL A 36 4.68 -1.42 -8.81
N LEU A 37 5.84 -0.82 -9.00
CA LEU A 37 6.51 -0.03 -7.97
C LEU A 37 6.50 1.42 -8.41
N LEU A 38 5.81 2.27 -7.63
CA LEU A 38 5.73 3.69 -7.90
C LEU A 38 6.84 4.40 -7.11
N LEU A 39 7.90 4.76 -7.80
CA LEU A 39 9.03 5.46 -7.18
C LEU A 39 8.75 6.96 -7.08
N GLY A 40 9.14 7.54 -5.95
CA GLY A 40 8.94 8.96 -5.73
C GLY A 40 7.48 9.35 -5.52
N ALA A 41 6.62 8.36 -5.27
CA ALA A 41 5.20 8.61 -5.10
C ALA A 41 4.84 9.13 -3.71
N LEU A 42 5.72 8.91 -2.76
CA LEU A 42 5.55 9.38 -1.38
C LEU A 42 6.53 10.53 -1.15
N GLY A 43 6.20 11.39 -0.24
CA GLY A 43 7.02 12.56 0.04
C GLY A 43 6.82 13.64 -1.03
N GLY A 44 7.21 14.86 -0.77
CA GLY A 44 6.95 15.97 -1.65
C GLY A 44 5.58 16.57 -1.37
N ARG A 45 4.92 17.05 -2.42
CA ARG A 45 3.64 17.74 -2.24
C ARG A 45 2.53 16.74 -1.89
N LEU A 46 1.72 17.13 -0.93
CA LEU A 46 0.63 16.29 -0.44
C LEU A 46 -0.39 15.97 -1.53
N ASP A 47 -0.72 16.94 -2.37
CA ASP A 47 -1.69 16.73 -3.44
C ASP A 47 -1.22 15.63 -4.41
N HIS A 48 0.06 15.63 -4.76
CA HIS A 48 0.60 14.58 -5.62
C HIS A 48 0.58 13.22 -4.91
N THR A 49 0.93 13.19 -3.64
CA THR A 49 0.90 11.95 -2.87
C THR A 49 -0.50 11.35 -2.83
N LEU A 50 -1.51 12.19 -2.59
CA LEU A 50 -2.90 11.71 -2.54
C LEU A 50 -3.35 11.13 -3.87
N VAL A 51 -2.99 11.77 -4.98
CA VAL A 51 -3.32 11.23 -6.31
C VAL A 51 -2.63 9.89 -6.55
N HIS A 52 -1.36 9.79 -6.17
CA HIS A 52 -0.63 8.54 -6.32
C HIS A 52 -1.25 7.40 -5.51
N LEU A 53 -1.73 7.70 -4.31
CA LEU A 53 -2.42 6.72 -3.49
C LEU A 53 -3.71 6.24 -4.16
N GLU A 54 -4.49 7.16 -4.72
CA GLU A 54 -5.70 6.77 -5.43
C GLU A 54 -5.38 5.91 -6.65
N LEU A 55 -4.34 6.27 -7.40
CA LEU A 55 -3.90 5.46 -8.54
C LEU A 55 -3.50 4.06 -8.10
N ALA A 56 -2.81 3.95 -6.96
CA ALA A 56 -2.41 2.67 -6.42
C ALA A 56 -3.63 1.78 -6.12
N PHE A 57 -4.68 2.36 -5.54
CA PHE A 57 -5.90 1.61 -5.29
C PHE A 57 -6.59 1.20 -6.58
N LEU A 58 -6.59 2.06 -7.60
CA LEU A 58 -7.15 1.70 -8.90
C LEU A 58 -6.42 0.52 -9.53
N LEU A 59 -5.09 0.53 -9.47
CA LEU A 59 -4.30 -0.59 -9.95
C LEU A 59 -4.59 -1.86 -9.17
N ALA A 60 -4.67 -1.74 -7.85
CA ALA A 60 -4.98 -2.88 -7.00
C ALA A 60 -6.34 -3.50 -7.34
N GLN A 61 -7.33 -2.66 -7.67
CA GLN A 61 -8.65 -3.14 -8.09
C GLN A 61 -8.58 -3.94 -9.38
N LYS A 62 -7.56 -3.73 -10.18
CA LYS A 62 -7.36 -4.49 -11.42
C LYS A 62 -6.50 -5.73 -11.21
N GLY A 63 -6.20 -6.07 -9.96
CA GLY A 63 -5.42 -7.27 -9.64
C GLY A 63 -3.93 -7.07 -9.67
N VAL A 64 -3.46 -5.84 -9.77
CA VAL A 64 -2.02 -5.53 -9.78
C VAL A 64 -1.54 -5.34 -8.36
N ARG A 65 -0.41 -5.93 -8.02
CA ARG A 65 0.25 -5.66 -6.74
C ARG A 65 1.01 -4.36 -6.84
N VAL A 66 0.75 -3.45 -5.93
CA VAL A 66 1.31 -2.11 -5.99
C VAL A 66 2.05 -1.78 -4.71
N GLU A 67 3.21 -1.18 -4.88
CA GLU A 67 3.97 -0.62 -3.77
C GLU A 67 4.35 0.81 -4.15
N LEU A 68 4.20 1.73 -3.20
CA LEU A 68 4.67 3.10 -3.36
C LEU A 68 5.84 3.29 -2.42
N THR A 69 6.86 4.01 -2.87
CA THR A 69 8.02 4.25 -2.03
C THR A 69 8.71 5.56 -2.37
N ASP A 70 9.39 6.12 -1.38
CA ASP A 70 10.32 7.24 -1.58
C ASP A 70 11.77 6.79 -1.36
N GLY A 71 11.98 5.48 -1.25
CA GLY A 71 13.29 4.91 -0.97
C GLY A 71 13.55 4.65 0.51
N LEU A 72 12.80 5.30 1.40
CA LEU A 72 12.93 5.13 2.85
C LEU A 72 11.68 4.52 3.46
N THR A 73 10.53 4.92 2.98
CA THR A 73 9.24 4.43 3.45
C THR A 73 8.52 3.70 2.33
N ARG A 74 7.58 2.84 2.69
CA ARG A 74 6.86 2.03 1.73
C ARG A 74 5.38 2.01 2.10
N ALA A 75 4.53 2.04 1.10
CA ALA A 75 3.09 1.99 1.31
C ALA A 75 2.46 0.98 0.37
N PHE A 76 1.46 0.26 0.88
CA PHE A 76 0.77 -0.79 0.14
C PHE A 76 -0.73 -0.57 0.24
N PRO A 77 -1.45 -0.48 -0.89
CA PRO A 77 -2.91 -0.41 -0.86
C PRO A 77 -3.49 -1.79 -0.55
N LEU A 78 -4.40 -1.84 0.41
CA LEU A 78 -5.04 -3.09 0.82
C LEU A 78 -6.53 -3.02 0.53
N LEU A 79 -6.99 -3.89 -0.34
CA LEU A 79 -8.41 -4.09 -0.63
C LEU A 79 -8.94 -5.25 0.22
N PRO A 80 -10.26 -5.48 0.25
CA PRO A 80 -10.79 -6.61 1.01
C PRO A 80 -10.08 -7.92 0.67
N GLY A 81 -9.70 -8.66 1.69
CA GLY A 81 -8.96 -9.90 1.58
C GLY A 81 -7.98 -10.08 2.73
N LEU A 82 -7.24 -11.16 2.68
CA LEU A 82 -6.20 -11.46 3.65
C LEU A 82 -4.84 -11.13 3.03
N HIS A 83 -4.07 -10.29 3.71
CA HIS A 83 -2.78 -9.82 3.24
C HIS A 83 -1.69 -10.24 4.22
N ALA A 84 -0.68 -10.94 3.73
CA ALA A 84 0.43 -11.40 4.56
C ALA A 84 1.70 -10.64 4.17
N PHE A 85 2.44 -10.21 5.19
CA PHE A 85 3.69 -9.47 4.98
C PHE A 85 4.78 -10.11 5.83
N PRO A 86 5.89 -10.56 5.21
CA PRO A 86 6.98 -11.22 5.94
C PRO A 86 7.90 -10.19 6.58
N LEU A 87 7.39 -9.46 7.54
CA LEU A 87 8.16 -8.41 8.21
C LEU A 87 9.12 -9.00 9.23
N GLU A 88 10.26 -8.34 9.38
CA GLU A 88 11.19 -8.67 10.44
C GLU A 88 10.64 -8.21 11.80
N PRO A 89 11.02 -8.90 12.88
CA PRO A 89 10.64 -8.44 14.22
C PRO A 89 11.07 -6.99 14.45
N LYS A 90 10.23 -6.24 15.15
CA LYS A 90 10.45 -4.84 15.51
C LYS A 90 10.28 -3.87 14.35
N THR A 91 9.81 -4.33 13.20
CA THR A 91 9.50 -3.43 12.09
C THR A 91 8.31 -2.54 12.47
N PRO A 92 8.48 -1.22 12.46
CA PRO A 92 7.36 -0.33 12.76
C PRO A 92 6.44 -0.21 11.55
N PHE A 93 5.15 -0.14 11.81
CA PHE A 93 4.19 0.03 10.73
C PHE A 93 2.92 0.70 11.23
N SER A 94 2.17 1.26 10.30
CA SER A 94 0.85 1.81 10.56
C SER A 94 -0.15 1.24 9.57
N LEU A 95 -1.37 1.05 10.03
CA LEU A 95 -2.49 0.71 9.16
C LEU A 95 -3.45 1.88 9.17
N LEU A 96 -3.75 2.41 8.01
CA LEU A 96 -4.63 3.57 7.90
C LEU A 96 -5.88 3.19 7.13
N PRO A 97 -7.06 3.24 7.75
CA PRO A 97 -8.31 3.17 6.99
C PRO A 97 -8.33 4.32 5.99
N PHE A 98 -8.78 4.06 4.77
CA PHE A 98 -8.66 5.05 3.70
C PHE A 98 -9.92 5.10 2.84
N PRO A 99 -10.95 5.85 3.25
CA PRO A 99 -11.09 6.57 4.52
C PRO A 99 -11.59 5.72 5.68
N GLU A 100 -12.15 4.55 5.41
CA GLU A 100 -12.67 3.67 6.45
C GLU A 100 -12.51 2.21 6.04
N ALA A 101 -12.40 1.34 7.03
CA ALA A 101 -12.26 -0.09 6.78
C ALA A 101 -12.65 -0.87 8.01
N THR A 102 -13.14 -2.09 7.79
CA THR A 102 -13.23 -3.09 8.85
C THR A 102 -12.01 -3.98 8.68
N LEU A 103 -11.09 -3.94 9.61
CA LEU A 103 -9.84 -4.66 9.50
C LEU A 103 -9.36 -5.23 10.81
N GLY A 104 -8.51 -6.26 10.72
CA GLY A 104 -7.83 -6.85 11.85
C GLY A 104 -6.38 -7.09 11.50
N VAL A 105 -5.55 -7.25 12.53
CA VAL A 105 -4.13 -7.53 12.35
C VAL A 105 -3.68 -8.57 13.38
N GLU A 106 -2.87 -9.52 12.92
CA GLU A 106 -2.26 -10.55 13.75
C GLU A 106 -0.75 -10.56 13.52
N GLY A 107 -0.01 -10.92 14.57
CA GLY A 107 1.45 -10.99 14.49
C GLY A 107 2.13 -9.70 14.87
N ALA A 108 1.41 -8.76 15.44
CA ALA A 108 1.92 -7.48 15.85
C ALA A 108 1.94 -7.37 17.39
N ARG A 109 2.64 -6.36 17.88
CA ARG A 109 2.66 -6.07 19.30
C ARG A 109 1.26 -5.77 19.81
N TRP A 110 0.46 -5.09 19.01
CA TRP A 110 -0.94 -4.81 19.32
C TRP A 110 -1.83 -5.40 18.24
N ASP A 111 -2.22 -6.65 18.46
CA ASP A 111 -3.16 -7.32 17.58
C ASP A 111 -4.54 -6.71 17.73
N LEU A 112 -5.33 -6.82 16.69
CA LEU A 112 -6.67 -6.28 16.67
C LEU A 112 -7.58 -7.26 15.95
N PRO A 113 -8.68 -7.69 16.57
CA PRO A 113 -9.68 -8.45 15.83
C PRO A 113 -10.37 -7.53 14.81
N PRO A 114 -11.01 -8.08 13.78
CA PRO A 114 -11.68 -7.25 12.79
C PRO A 114 -12.57 -6.22 13.45
N THR A 115 -12.31 -4.96 13.17
CA THR A 115 -12.94 -3.81 13.82
C THR A 115 -13.23 -2.75 12.79
N ALA A 116 -14.40 -2.14 12.86
CA ALA A 116 -14.74 -1.02 11.98
C ALA A 116 -13.99 0.22 12.46
N LEU A 117 -13.17 0.77 11.58
CA LEU A 117 -12.30 1.90 11.90
C LEU A 117 -12.50 3.02 10.90
N LYS A 118 -12.39 4.24 11.40
CA LYS A 118 -12.62 5.43 10.62
C LYS A 118 -11.87 6.58 11.26
N ALA A 119 -11.00 7.24 10.50
CA ALA A 119 -10.25 8.41 10.96
C ALA A 119 -9.68 8.23 12.37
N THR A 120 -8.93 7.15 12.57
CA THR A 120 -8.44 6.79 13.89
C THR A 120 -6.93 6.77 13.94
N SER A 121 -6.37 7.05 15.12
CA SER A 121 -4.96 6.82 15.38
C SER A 121 -4.69 5.47 16.04
N ARG A 122 -5.73 4.70 16.27
CA ARG A 122 -5.65 3.43 17.00
C ARG A 122 -4.69 2.42 16.35
N THR A 123 -4.58 2.46 15.04
CA THR A 123 -3.76 1.51 14.28
C THR A 123 -2.47 2.13 13.76
N LEU A 124 -2.09 3.28 14.29
CA LEU A 124 -0.82 3.91 13.95
C LEU A 124 0.29 3.39 14.88
N GLU A 125 1.51 3.38 14.34
CA GLU A 125 2.73 3.11 15.10
C GLU A 125 2.71 1.77 15.84
N ASN A 126 2.29 0.73 15.14
CA ASN A 126 2.37 -0.62 15.63
C ASN A 126 3.78 -1.19 15.35
N GLU A 127 4.03 -2.39 15.82
CA GLU A 127 5.33 -3.02 15.67
C GLU A 127 5.12 -4.50 15.34
N ALA A 128 5.81 -4.98 14.31
CA ALA A 128 5.71 -6.38 13.94
C ALA A 128 6.50 -7.25 14.93
N LEU A 129 5.97 -8.40 15.28
CA LEU A 129 6.70 -9.41 16.05
C LEU A 129 7.35 -10.43 15.16
N GLY A 130 7.17 -10.30 13.87
CA GLY A 130 7.60 -11.16 12.79
C GLY A 130 6.64 -10.95 11.64
N PRO A 131 6.37 -11.97 10.83
CA PRO A 131 5.35 -11.85 9.79
C PRO A 131 4.00 -11.44 10.36
N ILE A 132 3.33 -10.53 9.67
CA ILE A 132 1.99 -10.07 10.07
C ILE A 132 0.97 -10.49 9.04
N ARG A 133 -0.29 -10.57 9.47
CA ARG A 133 -1.43 -10.78 8.58
C ARG A 133 -2.46 -9.72 8.86
N VAL A 134 -2.91 -9.07 7.79
CA VAL A 134 -3.94 -8.04 7.84
C VAL A 134 -5.14 -8.54 7.09
N ARG A 135 -6.28 -8.59 7.75
CA ARG A 135 -7.54 -8.95 7.12
C ARG A 135 -8.37 -7.69 6.95
N VAL A 136 -8.70 -7.37 5.71
CA VAL A 136 -9.60 -6.29 5.39
C VAL A 136 -10.92 -6.92 5.00
N GLU A 137 -11.97 -6.70 5.80
CA GLU A 137 -13.28 -7.29 5.55
C GLU A 137 -14.17 -6.39 4.73
N ALA A 138 -14.01 -5.08 4.89
CA ALA A 138 -14.78 -4.09 4.15
C ALA A 138 -13.97 -2.80 4.06
N GLY A 139 -14.25 -1.99 3.05
CA GLY A 139 -13.52 -0.75 2.83
C GLY A 139 -12.15 -1.00 2.25
N ARG A 140 -11.22 -0.13 2.58
CA ARG A 140 -9.85 -0.26 2.11
C ARG A 140 -8.91 0.41 3.10
N ALA A 141 -7.66 -0.02 3.09
CA ALA A 141 -6.68 0.50 4.02
C ALA A 141 -5.32 0.62 3.34
N LEU A 142 -4.43 1.35 3.98
CA LEU A 142 -3.06 1.51 3.55
C LEU A 142 -2.15 0.95 4.62
N LEU A 143 -1.24 0.05 4.24
CA LEU A 143 -0.16 -0.37 5.13
C LEU A 143 1.03 0.52 4.85
N TYR A 144 1.58 1.13 5.89
CA TYR A 144 2.70 2.06 5.78
C TYR A 144 3.85 1.56 6.64
N LEU A 145 5.01 1.35 6.01
CA LEU A 145 6.26 0.94 6.67
C LEU A 145 7.20 2.14 6.72
N PHE A 146 7.75 2.40 7.89
CA PHE A 146 8.60 3.59 8.07
C PHE A 146 9.79 3.32 8.99
#